data_346919860632e3eb1c050ba8ce854fb9
#
_entry.id   346919860632e3eb1c050ba8ce854fb9
#
_cell.length_a   1.000
_cell.length_b   1.000
_cell.length_c   1.000
_cell.angle_alpha   90.00
_cell.angle_beta   90.00
_cell.angle_gamma   90.00
#
_symmetry.space_group_name_H-M   'P 1'
#
loop_
_entity.id
_entity.type
_entity.pdbx_description
1 polymer ?
#
loop_
_entity_poly.entity_id
_entity_poly.type
_entity_poly.pdbx_seq_one_letter_code
_entity_poly.pdbx_strand_id
1 'polypeptide(L)'
;MGRVDDALVATLAPLLDGRTLGTYAVNYPASLNFLTTSAGADDARGHIAWTAGACPGTRIVLGGFSQGAAVVSMLAGVPPVGDRVGSIGSAPPLAPDLTDRVAAVAVFANPGARFGSALSSTGQFAGRAIDLCSQGDPICSEGRDRSAHSNYEMPPYPDQAAGFIAGLV
;
A
#
# COMPACT_ATOMS: atom_id res chain seq x y z
N MET A 1 -6.64 12.00 -0.23
CA MET A 1 -5.61 11.04 -0.70
C MET A 1 -4.45 11.82 -1.28
N GLY A 2 -3.29 11.18 -1.49
CA GLY A 2 -2.18 11.83 -2.16
C GLY A 2 -2.26 11.70 -3.68
N ARG A 3 -1.43 12.46 -4.43
CA ARG A 3 -1.44 12.45 -5.91
C ARG A 3 -1.28 11.07 -6.54
N VAL A 4 -0.49 10.19 -5.91
CA VAL A 4 -0.27 8.82 -6.41
C VAL A 4 -1.55 8.00 -6.30
N ASP A 5 -2.25 8.09 -5.18
CA ASP A 5 -3.51 7.38 -4.97
C ASP A 5 -4.62 7.93 -5.87
N ASP A 6 -4.66 9.25 -6.08
CA ASP A 6 -5.63 9.89 -6.99
C ASP A 6 -5.40 9.43 -8.44
N ALA A 7 -4.15 9.33 -8.88
CA ALA A 7 -3.80 8.80 -10.19
C ALA A 7 -4.17 7.31 -10.35
N LEU A 8 -3.89 6.50 -9.32
CA LEU A 8 -4.29 5.09 -9.31
C LEU A 8 -5.81 4.93 -9.44
N VAL A 9 -6.58 5.69 -8.65
CA VAL A 9 -8.07 5.65 -8.68
C VAL A 9 -8.60 6.05 -10.05
N ALA A 10 -8.07 7.12 -10.64
CA ALA A 10 -8.47 7.59 -11.96
C ALA A 10 -8.19 6.56 -13.06
N THR A 11 -7.07 5.82 -12.96
CA THR A 11 -6.68 4.80 -13.93
C THR A 11 -7.43 3.49 -13.72
N LEU A 12 -7.72 3.12 -12.46
CA LEU A 12 -8.40 1.87 -12.12
C LEU A 12 -9.91 1.92 -12.42
N ALA A 13 -10.57 3.03 -12.15
CA ALA A 13 -12.03 3.13 -12.26
C ALA A 13 -12.60 2.64 -13.62
N PRO A 14 -12.04 3.02 -14.79
CA PRO A 14 -12.53 2.56 -16.08
C PRO A 14 -12.30 1.06 -16.34
N LEU A 15 -11.42 0.38 -15.57
CA LEU A 15 -11.09 -1.04 -15.72
C LEU A 15 -12.01 -1.95 -14.89
N LEU A 16 -12.95 -1.41 -14.15
CA LEU A 16 -13.77 -2.19 -13.20
C LEU A 16 -15.11 -2.68 -13.76
N ASP A 17 -15.32 -2.65 -15.09
CA ASP A 17 -16.50 -3.19 -15.77
C ASP A 17 -17.85 -2.75 -15.14
N GLY A 18 -17.97 -1.46 -14.81
CA GLY A 18 -19.17 -0.87 -14.23
C GLY A 18 -19.35 -1.07 -12.72
N ARG A 19 -18.42 -1.71 -12.03
CA ARG A 19 -18.42 -1.78 -10.56
C ARG A 19 -18.12 -0.40 -9.95
N THR A 20 -18.76 -0.12 -8.82
CA THR A 20 -18.53 1.12 -8.08
C THR A 20 -17.22 1.06 -7.32
N LEU A 21 -16.38 2.07 -7.48
CA LEU A 21 -15.14 2.27 -6.72
C LEU A 21 -15.40 3.32 -5.62
N GLY A 22 -15.35 2.88 -4.36
CA GLY A 22 -15.29 3.75 -3.20
C GLY A 22 -13.83 3.93 -2.74
N THR A 23 -13.51 5.08 -2.15
CA THR A 23 -12.16 5.37 -1.64
C THR A 23 -12.18 5.82 -0.19
N TYR A 24 -11.16 5.45 0.54
CA TYR A 24 -10.92 5.91 1.91
C TYR A 24 -9.46 6.38 2.05
N ALA A 25 -9.27 7.60 2.48
CA ALA A 25 -7.96 8.14 2.78
C ALA A 25 -7.63 7.86 4.25
N VAL A 26 -6.62 6.99 4.48
CA VAL A 26 -6.15 6.63 5.82
C VAL A 26 -5.71 7.90 6.56
N ASN A 27 -6.27 8.11 7.75
CA ASN A 27 -6.06 9.31 8.54
C ASN A 27 -4.93 9.11 9.56
N TYR A 28 -3.77 9.65 9.27
CA TYR A 28 -2.64 9.69 10.20
C TYR A 28 -1.74 10.89 9.89
N PRO A 29 -0.95 11.38 10.85
CA PRO A 29 -0.03 12.49 10.63
C PRO A 29 1.20 12.04 9.83
N ALA A 30 1.03 11.89 8.51
CA ALA A 30 2.14 11.61 7.60
C ALA A 30 3.16 12.76 7.67
N SER A 31 4.32 12.50 8.24
CA SER A 31 5.35 13.50 8.51
C SER A 31 6.73 12.85 8.61
N LEU A 32 7.76 13.66 8.79
CA LEU A 32 9.12 13.17 9.06
C LEU A 32 9.25 12.45 10.42
N ASN A 33 8.24 12.53 11.28
CA ASN A 33 8.15 11.67 12.46
C ASN A 33 7.56 10.31 12.08
N PHE A 34 8.38 9.43 11.56
CA PHE A 34 7.97 8.11 11.09
C PHE A 34 7.42 7.19 12.18
N LEU A 35 7.60 7.49 13.46
CA LEU A 35 7.02 6.72 14.57
C LEU A 35 5.48 6.74 14.55
N THR A 36 4.88 7.76 13.94
CA THR A 36 3.42 7.88 13.78
C THR A 36 2.84 6.99 12.66
N THR A 37 3.66 6.27 11.92
CA THR A 37 3.21 5.37 10.84
C THR A 37 2.28 4.27 11.35
N SER A 38 2.49 3.80 12.59
CA SER A 38 1.60 2.81 13.22
C SER A 38 0.16 3.30 13.40
N ALA A 39 -0.04 4.60 13.63
CA ALA A 39 -1.39 5.18 13.70
C ALA A 39 -2.15 5.01 12.37
N GLY A 40 -1.45 5.08 11.23
CA GLY A 40 -2.03 4.79 9.93
C GLY A 40 -2.46 3.33 9.78
N ALA A 41 -1.68 2.39 10.32
CA ALA A 41 -2.07 0.97 10.31
C ALA A 41 -3.29 0.69 11.21
N ASP A 42 -3.40 1.38 12.35
CA ASP A 42 -4.56 1.26 13.24
C ASP A 42 -5.83 1.83 12.61
N ASP A 43 -5.75 3.00 12.00
CA ASP A 43 -6.87 3.63 11.28
C ASP A 43 -7.32 2.76 10.09
N ALA A 44 -6.40 2.31 9.26
CA ALA A 44 -6.69 1.43 8.12
C ALA A 44 -7.36 0.12 8.58
N ARG A 45 -6.85 -0.51 9.65
CA ARG A 45 -7.43 -1.74 10.22
C ARG A 45 -8.86 -1.51 10.68
N GLY A 46 -9.13 -0.39 11.37
CA GLY A 46 -10.47 -0.03 11.82
C GLY A 46 -11.43 0.14 10.65
N HIS A 47 -11.01 0.82 9.58
CA HIS A 47 -11.83 1.02 8.40
C HIS A 47 -12.06 -0.28 7.61
N ILE A 48 -11.04 -1.13 7.48
CA ILE A 48 -11.17 -2.47 6.86
C ILE A 48 -12.21 -3.31 7.63
N ALA A 49 -12.13 -3.36 8.96
CA ALA A 49 -13.08 -4.10 9.78
C ALA A 49 -14.50 -3.56 9.65
N TRP A 50 -14.66 -2.23 9.66
CA TRP A 50 -15.96 -1.60 9.44
C TRP A 50 -16.52 -1.94 8.05
N THR A 51 -15.73 -1.83 6.99
CA THR A 51 -16.14 -2.14 5.61
C THR A 51 -16.54 -3.62 5.47
N ALA A 52 -15.76 -4.53 6.06
CA ALA A 52 -16.05 -5.95 6.02
C ALA A 52 -17.39 -6.30 6.70
N GLY A 53 -17.73 -5.58 7.77
CA GLY A 53 -19.00 -5.77 8.48
C GLY A 53 -20.19 -5.08 7.79
N ALA A 54 -20.02 -3.84 7.35
CA ALA A 54 -21.11 -3.05 6.76
C ALA A 54 -21.41 -3.44 5.30
N CYS A 55 -20.37 -3.88 4.56
CA CYS A 55 -20.45 -4.17 3.12
C CYS A 55 -19.79 -5.53 2.81
N PRO A 56 -20.39 -6.67 3.19
CA PRO A 56 -19.75 -7.98 3.12
C PRO A 56 -19.41 -8.44 1.68
N GLY A 57 -20.02 -7.85 0.65
CA GLY A 57 -19.70 -8.10 -0.75
C GLY A 57 -18.55 -7.27 -1.32
N THR A 58 -18.04 -6.29 -0.58
CA THR A 58 -16.99 -5.38 -1.06
C THR A 58 -15.65 -6.09 -1.11
N ARG A 59 -14.95 -5.94 -2.24
CA ARG A 59 -13.54 -6.31 -2.37
C ARG A 59 -12.68 -5.13 -1.95
N ILE A 60 -11.75 -5.35 -1.05
CA ILE A 60 -10.90 -4.31 -0.50
C ILE A 60 -9.56 -4.31 -1.24
N VAL A 61 -9.11 -3.14 -1.64
CA VAL A 61 -7.78 -2.93 -2.22
C VAL A 61 -7.02 -1.98 -1.31
N LEU A 62 -5.76 -2.32 -1.01
CA LEU A 62 -4.88 -1.45 -0.25
C LEU A 62 -3.90 -0.77 -1.19
N GLY A 63 -3.78 0.55 -1.08
CA GLY A 63 -2.80 1.36 -1.77
C GLY A 63 -1.88 2.08 -0.79
N GLY A 64 -0.63 2.33 -1.18
CA GLY A 64 0.27 3.12 -0.35
C GLY A 64 1.52 3.59 -1.07
N PHE A 65 1.88 4.87 -0.87
CA PHE A 65 3.12 5.45 -1.38
C PHE A 65 4.08 5.76 -0.24
N SER A 66 5.34 5.36 -0.36
CA SER A 66 6.40 5.69 0.59
C SER A 66 6.03 5.31 2.04
N GLN A 67 5.77 6.26 2.93
CA GLN A 67 5.29 6.01 4.28
C GLN A 67 3.94 5.26 4.30
N GLY A 68 3.05 5.51 3.33
CA GLY A 68 1.82 4.74 3.14
C GLY A 68 2.08 3.27 2.79
N ALA A 69 3.12 2.98 2.01
CA ALA A 69 3.55 1.60 1.76
C ALA A 69 4.03 0.91 3.05
N ALA A 70 4.70 1.64 3.95
CA ALA A 70 5.09 1.13 5.26
C ALA A 70 3.86 0.81 6.15
N VAL A 71 2.79 1.61 6.08
CA VAL A 71 1.50 1.29 6.72
C VAL A 71 0.97 -0.06 6.23
N VAL A 72 0.94 -0.26 4.90
CA VAL A 72 0.48 -1.52 4.31
C VAL A 72 1.38 -2.69 4.71
N SER A 73 2.71 -2.48 4.80
CA SER A 73 3.64 -3.50 5.27
C SER A 73 3.33 -3.95 6.70
N MET A 74 2.99 -3.03 7.61
CA MET A 74 2.57 -3.38 8.97
C MET A 74 1.31 -4.25 8.96
N LEU A 75 0.31 -3.90 8.14
CA LEU A 75 -0.91 -4.70 7.98
C LEU A 75 -0.61 -6.10 7.40
N ALA A 76 0.40 -6.22 6.56
CA ALA A 76 0.86 -7.48 6.00
C ALA A 76 1.66 -8.36 6.99
N GLY A 77 1.99 -7.85 8.17
CA GLY A 77 2.90 -8.52 9.10
C GLY A 77 4.36 -8.51 8.64
N VAL A 78 4.73 -7.54 7.81
CA VAL A 78 6.08 -7.39 7.26
C VAL A 78 6.76 -6.19 7.90
N PRO A 79 7.99 -6.31 8.43
CA PRO A 79 8.74 -5.17 8.95
C PRO A 79 8.99 -4.13 7.85
N PRO A 80 8.49 -2.89 7.98
CA PRO A 80 8.50 -1.90 6.90
C PRO A 80 9.89 -1.43 6.48
N VAL A 81 10.90 -1.62 7.32
CA VAL A 81 12.30 -1.24 7.06
C VAL A 81 13.26 -2.39 7.41
N GLY A 82 12.82 -3.62 7.20
CA GLY A 82 13.57 -4.82 7.59
C GLY A 82 13.77 -4.91 9.10
N ASP A 83 14.89 -5.48 9.55
CA ASP A 83 15.20 -5.68 10.97
C ASP A 83 15.57 -4.39 11.72
N ARG A 84 15.40 -3.22 11.12
CA ARG A 84 15.62 -1.93 11.78
C ARG A 84 14.47 -1.60 12.70
N VAL A 85 14.54 -2.08 13.93
CA VAL A 85 13.54 -1.85 14.98
C VAL A 85 13.56 -0.38 15.44
N GLY A 86 12.39 0.22 15.61
CA GLY A 86 12.22 1.49 16.34
C GLY A 86 12.23 2.77 15.53
N SER A 87 12.53 2.74 14.23
CA SER A 87 12.60 3.96 13.41
C SER A 87 11.29 4.38 12.74
N ILE A 88 10.27 3.50 12.70
CA ILE A 88 9.03 3.73 11.96
C ILE A 88 7.77 3.35 12.76
N GLY A 89 7.92 2.90 13.99
CA GLY A 89 6.83 2.33 14.78
C GLY A 89 6.51 0.89 14.39
N SER A 90 5.55 0.31 15.09
CA SER A 90 5.03 -1.03 14.80
C SER A 90 3.53 -1.09 15.07
N ALA A 91 2.82 -1.92 14.31
CA ALA A 91 1.42 -2.24 14.54
C ALA A 91 1.20 -3.74 14.32
N PRO A 92 0.21 -4.36 15.00
CA PRO A 92 -0.13 -5.74 14.74
C PRO A 92 -0.56 -5.95 13.27
N PRO A 93 -0.30 -7.13 12.68
CA PRO A 93 -0.82 -7.45 11.35
C PRO A 93 -2.34 -7.48 11.32
N LEU A 94 -2.91 -7.47 10.12
CA LEU A 94 -4.33 -7.65 9.92
C LEU A 94 -4.72 -9.07 10.37
N ALA A 95 -5.88 -9.19 11.04
CA ALA A 95 -6.41 -10.49 11.45
C ALA A 95 -6.74 -11.35 10.21
N PRO A 96 -6.63 -12.69 10.28
CA PRO A 96 -6.79 -13.56 9.12
C PRO A 96 -8.12 -13.38 8.38
N ASP A 97 -9.22 -13.24 9.10
CA ASP A 97 -10.57 -13.03 8.55
C ASP A 97 -10.70 -11.70 7.77
N LEU A 98 -9.98 -10.67 8.19
CA LEU A 98 -9.89 -9.39 7.49
C LEU A 98 -8.87 -9.44 6.35
N THR A 99 -7.79 -10.21 6.49
CA THR A 99 -6.81 -10.44 5.44
C THR A 99 -7.45 -11.05 4.19
N ASP A 100 -8.37 -11.99 4.37
CA ASP A 100 -9.09 -12.65 3.28
C ASP A 100 -10.03 -11.69 2.52
N ARG A 101 -10.38 -10.54 3.11
CA ARG A 101 -11.18 -9.48 2.47
C ARG A 101 -10.36 -8.59 1.54
N VAL A 102 -9.03 -8.58 1.70
CA VAL A 102 -8.12 -7.79 0.84
C VAL A 102 -7.86 -8.57 -0.44
N ALA A 103 -8.42 -8.10 -1.55
CA ALA A 103 -8.29 -8.75 -2.86
C ALA A 103 -6.95 -8.44 -3.54
N ALA A 104 -6.47 -7.20 -3.42
CA ALA A 104 -5.24 -6.75 -4.05
C ALA A 104 -4.54 -5.67 -3.23
N VAL A 105 -3.23 -5.56 -3.44
CA VAL A 105 -2.37 -4.54 -2.83
C VAL A 105 -1.49 -3.92 -3.90
N ALA A 106 -1.40 -2.59 -3.94
CA ALA A 106 -0.45 -1.88 -4.79
C ALA A 106 0.34 -0.87 -3.95
N VAL A 107 1.64 -1.06 -3.85
CA VAL A 107 2.52 -0.16 -3.12
C VAL A 107 3.57 0.46 -4.02
N PHE A 108 3.80 1.75 -3.80
CA PHE A 108 4.74 2.56 -4.57
C PHE A 108 5.87 3.01 -3.63
N ALA A 109 7.10 2.88 -4.09
CA ALA A 109 8.29 3.21 -3.29
C ALA A 109 8.28 2.55 -1.90
N ASN A 110 7.96 1.25 -1.85
CA ASN A 110 7.94 0.50 -0.60
C ASN A 110 9.34 0.44 0.05
N PRO A 111 9.55 1.03 1.23
CA PRO A 111 10.86 1.01 1.87
C PRO A 111 11.32 -0.41 2.25
N GLY A 112 10.39 -1.33 2.53
CA GLY A 112 10.70 -2.74 2.81
C GLY A 112 11.35 -3.46 1.63
N ALA A 113 11.01 -3.10 0.40
CA ALA A 113 11.57 -3.72 -0.80
C ALA A 113 13.10 -3.58 -0.88
N ARG A 114 13.64 -2.44 -0.44
CA ARG A 114 15.10 -2.22 -0.37
C ARG A 114 15.82 -3.21 0.55
N PHE A 115 15.13 -3.78 1.52
CA PHE A 115 15.66 -4.71 2.51
C PHE A 115 15.20 -6.15 2.26
N GLY A 116 14.74 -6.47 1.03
CA GLY A 116 14.30 -7.80 0.64
C GLY A 116 12.92 -8.19 1.18
N SER A 117 12.13 -7.22 1.66
CA SER A 117 10.80 -7.42 2.23
C SER A 117 9.71 -6.81 1.32
N ALA A 118 9.77 -7.13 0.02
CA ALA A 118 8.72 -6.74 -0.92
C ALA A 118 7.41 -7.47 -0.63
N LEU A 119 6.28 -6.76 -0.63
CA LEU A 119 4.97 -7.31 -0.33
C LEU A 119 4.47 -8.30 -1.40
N SER A 120 4.95 -8.19 -2.63
CA SER A 120 4.66 -9.14 -3.71
C SER A 120 5.11 -10.56 -3.39
N SER A 121 6.10 -10.73 -2.51
CA SER A 121 6.69 -12.03 -2.14
C SER A 121 6.71 -12.32 -0.64
N THR A 122 6.33 -11.35 0.22
CA THR A 122 6.49 -11.46 1.67
C THR A 122 5.21 -11.06 2.41
N GLY A 123 4.93 -11.73 3.53
CA GLY A 123 3.79 -11.42 4.40
C GLY A 123 2.45 -11.95 3.88
N GLN A 124 1.36 -11.49 4.52
CA GLN A 124 0.02 -12.03 4.29
C GLN A 124 -0.57 -11.70 2.90
N PHE A 125 0.03 -10.74 2.17
CA PHE A 125 -0.43 -10.33 0.86
C PHE A 125 0.44 -10.86 -0.29
N ALA A 126 1.42 -11.73 0.00
CA ALA A 126 2.25 -12.36 -1.03
C ALA A 126 1.37 -13.02 -2.13
N GLY A 127 1.75 -12.79 -3.40
CA GLY A 127 1.01 -13.28 -4.57
C GLY A 127 -0.20 -12.44 -4.99
N ARG A 128 -0.67 -11.49 -4.16
CA ARG A 128 -1.72 -10.52 -4.50
C ARG A 128 -1.30 -9.06 -4.25
N ALA A 129 0.00 -8.83 -4.21
CA ALA A 129 0.58 -7.51 -4.08
C ALA A 129 1.53 -7.20 -5.23
N ILE A 130 1.61 -5.94 -5.62
CA ILE A 130 2.59 -5.41 -6.55
C ILE A 130 3.39 -4.31 -5.85
N ASP A 131 4.73 -4.40 -5.95
CA ASP A 131 5.66 -3.36 -5.48
C ASP A 131 6.21 -2.62 -6.68
N LEU A 132 5.92 -1.33 -6.78
CA LEU A 132 6.38 -0.46 -7.84
C LEU A 132 7.48 0.46 -7.33
N CYS A 133 8.67 0.34 -7.92
CA CYS A 133 9.86 1.10 -7.54
C CYS A 133 10.46 1.78 -8.77
N SER A 134 10.57 3.11 -8.72
CA SER A 134 11.22 3.90 -9.77
C SER A 134 12.73 3.63 -9.76
N GLN A 135 13.29 3.49 -10.94
CA GLN A 135 14.72 3.26 -11.06
C GLN A 135 15.51 4.39 -10.40
N GLY A 136 16.37 4.03 -9.48
CA GLY A 136 17.20 4.98 -8.74
C GLY A 136 16.60 5.55 -7.46
N ASP A 137 15.31 5.27 -7.16
CA ASP A 137 14.67 5.73 -5.93
C ASP A 137 15.36 5.13 -4.69
N PRO A 138 15.92 5.98 -3.78
CA PRO A 138 16.65 5.51 -2.61
C PRO A 138 15.75 4.90 -1.51
N ILE A 139 14.45 5.04 -1.61
CA ILE A 139 13.52 4.51 -0.62
C ILE A 139 13.28 3.01 -0.83
N CYS A 140 13.01 2.59 -2.06
CA CYS A 140 12.69 1.21 -2.39
C CYS A 140 13.85 0.43 -3.05
N SER A 141 14.99 1.08 -3.34
CA SER A 141 16.17 0.48 -3.95
C SER A 141 17.47 1.00 -3.33
N GLU A 142 18.61 0.50 -3.79
CA GLU A 142 19.94 1.02 -3.45
C GLU A 142 20.31 2.28 -4.25
N GLY A 143 19.38 2.83 -5.01
CA GLY A 143 19.56 4.03 -5.80
C GLY A 143 19.87 5.27 -4.96
N ARG A 144 20.26 6.36 -5.64
CA ARG A 144 20.63 7.64 -4.99
C ARG A 144 19.94 8.84 -5.63
N ASP A 145 19.03 8.62 -6.57
CA ASP A 145 18.29 9.68 -7.23
C ASP A 145 17.02 10.02 -6.43
N ARG A 146 17.10 11.08 -5.62
CA ARG A 146 15.95 11.54 -4.84
C ARG A 146 14.79 12.03 -5.70
N SER A 147 15.05 12.46 -6.94
CA SER A 147 13.99 12.90 -7.85
C SER A 147 13.13 11.74 -8.34
N ALA A 148 13.70 10.53 -8.39
CA ALA A 148 12.98 9.31 -8.73
C ALA A 148 11.86 8.97 -7.75
N HIS A 149 11.89 9.53 -6.51
CA HIS A 149 10.84 9.37 -5.50
C HIS A 149 9.58 10.23 -5.75
N SER A 150 9.55 11.04 -6.80
CA SER A 150 8.54 12.10 -6.96
C SER A 150 7.53 11.88 -8.10
N ASN A 151 7.64 10.81 -8.90
CA ASN A 151 6.91 10.70 -10.18
C ASN A 151 5.99 9.47 -10.26
N TYR A 152 5.57 8.92 -9.13
CA TYR A 152 4.72 7.72 -9.11
C TYR A 152 3.27 7.96 -9.54
N GLU A 153 2.82 9.22 -9.64
CA GLU A 153 1.55 9.60 -10.23
C GLU A 153 1.56 9.58 -11.76
N MET A 154 2.73 9.40 -12.37
CA MET A 154 2.90 9.38 -13.83
C MET A 154 3.02 7.95 -14.38
N PRO A 155 2.64 7.70 -15.63
CA PRO A 155 2.93 6.44 -16.31
C PRO A 155 4.40 6.05 -16.20
N PRO A 156 4.72 4.75 -16.06
CA PRO A 156 3.80 3.62 -16.20
C PRO A 156 3.19 3.14 -14.87
N TYR A 157 3.47 3.79 -13.73
CA TYR A 157 3.17 3.26 -12.40
C TYR A 157 1.67 3.08 -12.13
N PRO A 158 0.80 4.11 -12.35
CA PRO A 158 -0.64 3.93 -12.14
C PRO A 158 -1.24 2.85 -13.06
N ASP A 159 -0.75 2.78 -14.31
CA ASP A 159 -1.25 1.79 -15.29
C ASP A 159 -0.90 0.36 -14.87
N GLN A 160 0.33 0.13 -14.40
CA GLN A 160 0.77 -1.17 -13.91
C GLN A 160 -0.02 -1.60 -12.67
N ALA A 161 -0.20 -0.69 -11.72
CA ALA A 161 -0.97 -0.95 -10.51
C ALA A 161 -2.45 -1.23 -10.84
N ALA A 162 -3.07 -0.40 -11.66
CA ALA A 162 -4.48 -0.54 -12.05
C ALA A 162 -4.75 -1.84 -12.83
N GLY A 163 -3.88 -2.18 -13.80
CA GLY A 163 -3.97 -3.43 -14.54
C GLY A 163 -3.83 -4.66 -13.63
N PHE A 164 -2.87 -4.62 -12.68
CA PHE A 164 -2.69 -5.69 -11.70
C PHE A 164 -3.92 -5.85 -10.80
N ILE A 165 -4.43 -4.76 -10.25
CA ILE A 165 -5.62 -4.77 -9.39
C ILE A 165 -6.84 -5.29 -10.15
N ALA A 166 -7.10 -4.78 -11.36
CA ALA A 166 -8.26 -5.16 -12.17
C ALA A 166 -8.29 -6.67 -12.48
N GLY A 167 -7.13 -7.31 -12.58
CA GLY A 167 -7.02 -8.76 -12.77
C GLY A 167 -7.36 -9.60 -11.52
N LEU A 168 -7.48 -8.98 -10.33
CA LEU A 168 -7.72 -9.67 -9.06
C LEU A 168 -9.09 -9.36 -8.42
N VAL A 169 -9.76 -8.31 -8.86
CA VAL A 169 -11.03 -7.85 -8.28
C VAL A 169 -12.23 -8.14 -9.18
#